data_02317bbc09f88fedf5f48ac4bf6bbf2b
#
_entry.id   02317bbc09f88fedf5f48ac4bf6bbf2b
#
_cell.length_a   1.000
_cell.length_b   1.000
_cell.length_c   1.000
_cell.angle_alpha   90.00
_cell.angle_beta   90.00
_cell.angle_gamma   90.00
#
_symmetry.space_group_name_H-M   'P 1'
#
loop_
_entity.id
_entity.type
_entity.pdbx_description
1 polymer ?
#
loop_
_entity_poly.entity_id
_entity_poly.type
_entity_poly.pdbx_seq_one_letter_code
_entity_poly.pdbx_strand_id
1 'polypeptide(L)'
;MNGINMPLAVTRQNTDWQHVYRQLGFSDEELDGFFSGPAYFNWFWMGNLDGWGGPLPQSFIDRHEQLQHFILARERALGMTPVLPAFTGHVPPTFTDHFPEAKVRKTSWVGFPEVSILDPDEELFTRIGRMFIDEQSRLYGTNHLYSADTFNENLPPTNDSTYLSQISRKVFDSMRESDPEATWVMQGWLFYHDREFWGEPQIEALLAAVPDDRMIVLDLWSERFPIWKQTNAYDGKPWIWCMLHNFGQNINLSGNARSVANDPAAALHDPAARNLRGIGL
;
A
#
# COMPACT_ATOMS: atom_id res chain seq x y z
N MET A 1 -5.36 -1.61 -24.40
CA MET A 1 -5.41 -2.01 -22.99
C MET A 1 -4.56 -1.01 -22.22
N ASN A 2 -5.16 -0.30 -21.30
CA ASN A 2 -4.39 0.56 -20.41
C ASN A 2 -4.00 -0.29 -19.19
N GLY A 3 -2.70 -0.49 -18.99
CA GLY A 3 -2.18 -1.20 -17.83
C GLY A 3 -1.91 -0.21 -16.71
N ILE A 4 -2.19 -0.61 -15.49
CA ILE A 4 -1.61 0.02 -14.31
C ILE A 4 -0.40 -0.81 -13.89
N ASN A 5 0.62 -0.16 -13.38
CA ASN A 5 1.78 -0.84 -12.82
C ASN A 5 2.24 -0.15 -11.54
N MET A 6 2.59 -0.97 -10.57
CA MET A 6 3.22 -0.49 -9.35
C MET A 6 4.73 -0.72 -9.50
N PRO A 7 5.54 0.30 -9.79
CA PRO A 7 7.00 0.15 -9.89
C PRO A 7 7.59 -0.07 -8.52
N LEU A 8 7.22 -1.17 -7.92
CA LEU A 8 7.32 -1.39 -6.50
C LEU A 8 8.71 -1.45 -5.97
N ALA A 9 9.56 -2.01 -6.66
CA ALA A 9 10.56 -2.67 -5.88
C ALA A 9 11.78 -1.85 -5.63
N VAL A 10 11.99 -0.82 -6.31
CA VAL A 10 13.40 -0.59 -6.46
C VAL A 10 13.87 0.68 -5.84
N THR A 11 13.04 1.65 -5.77
CA THR A 11 13.65 2.92 -5.73
C THR A 11 13.10 3.85 -4.76
N ARG A 12 11.95 3.64 -4.52
CA ARG A 12 11.06 4.67 -4.22
C ARG A 12 11.19 5.23 -2.89
N GLN A 13 10.68 6.26 -2.64
CA GLN A 13 10.26 6.80 -1.39
C GLN A 13 11.37 7.04 -0.37
N ASN A 14 12.53 6.40 -0.46
CA ASN A 14 13.61 6.74 0.45
C ASN A 14 13.96 8.22 0.32
N THR A 15 14.00 8.76 -0.89
CA THR A 15 14.20 10.20 -1.11
C THR A 15 13.01 11.01 -0.58
N ASP A 16 11.79 10.63 -0.92
CA ASP A 16 10.57 11.32 -0.48
C ASP A 16 10.49 11.31 1.04
N TRP A 17 10.71 10.14 1.66
CA TRP A 17 10.71 9.98 3.09
C TRP A 17 11.81 10.78 3.77
N GLN A 18 13.03 10.76 3.24
CA GLN A 18 14.10 11.61 3.76
C GLN A 18 13.69 13.08 3.73
N HIS A 19 13.13 13.56 2.62
CA HIS A 19 12.73 14.95 2.49
C HIS A 19 11.59 15.30 3.45
N VAL A 20 10.57 14.48 3.55
CA VAL A 20 9.44 14.72 4.45
C VAL A 20 9.86 14.67 5.91
N TYR A 21 10.58 13.65 6.33
CA TYR A 21 10.99 13.56 7.74
C TYR A 21 12.05 14.60 8.13
N ARG A 22 12.96 14.98 7.23
CA ARG A 22 13.84 16.12 7.48
C ARG A 22 13.07 17.43 7.68
N GLN A 23 12.01 17.67 6.91
CA GLN A 23 11.14 18.83 7.12
C GLN A 23 10.39 18.77 8.47
N LEU A 24 10.17 17.57 9.00
CA LEU A 24 9.58 17.34 10.32
C LEU A 24 10.61 17.39 11.47
N GLY A 25 11.90 17.59 11.16
CA GLY A 25 12.96 17.78 12.15
C GLY A 25 13.81 16.54 12.44
N PHE A 26 13.59 15.43 11.74
CA PHE A 26 14.39 14.21 11.93
C PHE A 26 15.79 14.36 11.36
N SER A 27 16.77 13.84 12.09
CA SER A 27 18.18 13.78 11.67
C SER A 27 18.45 12.64 10.70
N ASP A 28 19.55 12.72 9.97
CA ASP A 28 19.99 11.65 9.08
C ASP A 28 20.29 10.36 9.86
N GLU A 29 20.81 10.44 11.09
CA GLU A 29 21.07 9.29 11.94
C GLU A 29 19.79 8.54 12.32
N GLU A 30 18.71 9.25 12.63
CA GLU A 30 17.40 8.65 12.92
C GLU A 30 16.83 7.96 11.67
N LEU A 31 16.98 8.58 10.49
CA LEU A 31 16.51 8.01 9.23
C LEU A 31 17.34 6.81 8.78
N ASP A 32 18.64 6.82 9.03
CA ASP A 32 19.51 5.65 8.82
C ASP A 32 19.10 4.46 9.68
N GLY A 33 18.64 4.71 10.90
CA GLY A 33 18.07 3.70 11.78
C GLY A 33 16.67 3.20 11.37
N PHE A 34 15.96 3.98 10.56
CA PHE A 34 14.60 3.68 10.13
C PHE A 34 14.55 2.89 8.82
N PHE A 35 15.32 3.27 7.82
CA PHE A 35 15.27 2.61 6.51
C PHE A 35 15.83 1.19 6.55
N SER A 36 15.07 0.27 5.97
CA SER A 36 15.52 -1.11 5.80
C SER A 36 16.36 -1.30 4.53
N GLY A 37 17.19 -2.33 4.54
CA GLY A 37 17.99 -2.71 3.38
C GLY A 37 17.15 -3.28 2.23
N PRO A 38 17.76 -3.46 1.03
CA PRO A 38 17.04 -3.75 -0.21
C PRO A 38 16.23 -5.05 -0.18
N ALA A 39 16.68 -6.05 0.58
CA ALA A 39 16.00 -7.34 0.67
C ALA A 39 14.61 -7.26 1.34
N TYR A 40 14.35 -6.18 2.07
CA TYR A 40 13.15 -6.03 2.89
C TYR A 40 12.32 -4.80 2.54
N PHE A 41 12.54 -4.17 1.41
CA PHE A 41 11.82 -2.96 1.02
C PHE A 41 10.31 -3.09 1.01
N ASN A 42 9.78 -4.19 0.50
CA ASN A 42 8.33 -4.35 0.42
C ASN A 42 7.69 -4.35 1.81
N TRP A 43 8.27 -5.08 2.75
CA TRP A 43 7.74 -5.15 4.12
C TRP A 43 7.99 -3.87 4.91
N PHE A 44 9.07 -3.15 4.63
CA PHE A 44 9.28 -1.79 5.16
C PHE A 44 8.16 -0.84 4.68
N TRP A 45 7.84 -0.89 3.39
CA TRP A 45 6.78 -0.08 2.81
C TRP A 45 5.40 -0.34 3.39
N MET A 46 5.11 -1.58 3.72
CA MET A 46 3.86 -2.01 4.32
C MET A 46 3.82 -1.79 5.84
N GLY A 47 4.88 -1.22 6.44
CA GLY A 47 4.95 -0.96 7.87
C GLY A 47 5.11 -2.22 8.71
N ASN A 48 5.76 -3.27 8.18
CA ASN A 48 5.96 -4.52 8.89
C ASN A 48 7.29 -4.56 9.67
N LEU A 49 8.32 -3.87 9.15
CA LEU A 49 9.64 -3.81 9.79
C LEU A 49 10.36 -2.51 9.44
N ASP A 50 11.32 -2.12 10.27
CA ASP A 50 12.24 -1.01 10.01
C ASP A 50 13.68 -1.37 10.38
N GLY A 51 14.67 -0.57 9.90
CA GLY A 51 16.09 -0.68 10.22
C GLY A 51 16.78 -1.99 9.83
N TRP A 52 16.08 -2.97 9.30
CA TRP A 52 16.66 -4.30 9.01
C TRP A 52 17.53 -4.28 7.76
N GLY A 53 18.80 -4.69 7.93
CA GLY A 53 19.76 -4.76 6.83
C GLY A 53 20.19 -3.40 6.27
N GLY A 54 19.91 -2.32 7.00
CA GLY A 54 20.41 -0.97 6.74
C GLY A 54 21.71 -0.67 7.48
N PRO A 55 22.17 0.60 7.49
CA PRO A 55 21.62 1.71 6.73
C PRO A 55 21.90 1.64 5.22
N LEU A 56 21.08 2.35 4.45
CA LEU A 56 21.30 2.50 3.01
C LEU A 56 22.31 3.64 2.75
N PRO A 57 23.39 3.40 1.97
CA PRO A 57 24.24 4.49 1.55
C PRO A 57 23.47 5.53 0.73
N GLN A 58 23.71 6.83 0.95
CA GLN A 58 23.05 7.90 0.20
C GLN A 58 23.17 7.70 -1.31
N SER A 59 24.35 7.26 -1.79
CA SER A 59 24.55 6.98 -3.21
C SER A 59 23.65 5.85 -3.77
N PHE A 60 23.16 4.96 -2.91
CA PHE A 60 22.16 3.97 -3.31
C PHE A 60 20.80 4.65 -3.49
N ILE A 61 20.39 5.47 -2.55
CA ILE A 61 19.12 6.23 -2.61
C ILE A 61 19.09 7.11 -3.86
N ASP A 62 20.14 7.91 -4.10
CA ASP A 62 20.24 8.81 -5.24
C ASP A 62 20.16 8.09 -6.60
N ARG A 63 20.82 6.92 -6.72
CA ARG A 63 20.76 6.14 -7.96
C ARG A 63 19.39 5.52 -8.19
N HIS A 64 18.71 5.15 -7.12
CA HIS A 64 17.39 4.58 -7.21
C HIS A 64 16.34 5.64 -7.53
N GLU A 65 16.48 6.85 -7.04
CA GLU A 65 15.68 7.99 -7.48
C GLU A 65 15.83 8.21 -9.00
N GLN A 66 17.07 8.24 -9.50
CA GLN A 66 17.31 8.36 -10.94
C GLN A 66 16.67 7.20 -11.74
N LEU A 67 16.82 5.98 -11.26
CA LEU A 67 16.20 4.81 -11.88
C LEU A 67 14.68 4.92 -11.88
N GLN A 68 14.06 5.44 -10.83
CA GLN A 68 12.63 5.66 -10.75
C GLN A 68 12.13 6.60 -11.86
N HIS A 69 12.84 7.69 -12.13
CA HIS A 69 12.52 8.58 -13.25
C HIS A 69 12.50 7.83 -14.60
N PHE A 70 13.50 6.97 -14.85
CA PHE A 70 13.55 6.18 -16.09
C PHE A 70 12.39 5.16 -16.17
N ILE A 71 12.08 4.48 -15.07
CA ILE A 71 10.97 3.53 -15.00
C ILE A 71 9.66 4.23 -15.32
N LEU A 72 9.34 5.31 -14.63
CA LEU A 72 8.09 6.05 -14.81
C LEU A 72 7.95 6.63 -16.23
N ALA A 73 9.02 7.19 -16.77
CA ALA A 73 9.03 7.67 -18.15
C ALA A 73 8.75 6.54 -19.14
N ARG A 74 9.32 5.36 -18.90
CA ARG A 74 9.11 4.19 -19.76
C ARG A 74 7.69 3.64 -19.66
N GLU A 75 7.15 3.55 -18.46
CA GLU A 75 5.78 3.10 -18.23
C GLU A 75 4.77 4.01 -18.94
N ARG A 76 4.90 5.32 -18.74
CA ARG A 76 4.05 6.32 -19.41
C ARG A 76 4.16 6.24 -20.93
N ALA A 77 5.37 6.05 -21.45
CA ALA A 77 5.59 5.88 -22.89
C ALA A 77 4.97 4.60 -23.47
N LEU A 78 4.78 3.58 -22.64
CA LEU A 78 4.07 2.34 -23.01
C LEU A 78 2.55 2.43 -22.82
N GLY A 79 2.02 3.57 -22.39
CA GLY A 79 0.60 3.76 -22.11
C GLY A 79 0.15 3.10 -20.81
N MET A 80 1.09 2.81 -19.91
CA MET A 80 0.79 2.34 -18.56
C MET A 80 0.55 3.51 -17.62
N THR A 81 -0.27 3.30 -16.62
CA THR A 81 -0.50 4.27 -15.55
C THR A 81 0.24 3.81 -14.29
N PRO A 82 1.31 4.49 -13.88
CA PRO A 82 2.01 4.17 -12.64
C PRO A 82 1.11 4.30 -11.42
N VAL A 83 1.23 3.36 -10.50
CA VAL A 83 0.67 3.46 -9.14
C VAL A 83 1.83 3.78 -8.20
N LEU A 84 1.78 4.94 -7.58
CA LEU A 84 2.79 5.36 -6.62
C LEU A 84 2.27 5.12 -5.20
N PRO A 85 3.16 4.95 -4.22
CA PRO A 85 2.71 4.70 -2.86
C PRO A 85 2.18 5.96 -2.19
N ALA A 86 1.33 5.75 -1.17
CA ALA A 86 0.91 6.76 -0.22
C ALA A 86 1.38 6.40 1.20
N PHE A 87 1.19 7.32 2.12
CA PHE A 87 1.56 7.13 3.52
C PHE A 87 0.67 6.10 4.20
N THR A 88 1.27 5.15 4.90
CA THR A 88 0.57 4.04 5.59
C THR A 88 0.52 4.20 7.11
N GLY A 89 1.13 5.25 7.63
CA GLY A 89 1.27 5.47 9.07
C GLY A 89 2.60 4.99 9.65
N HIS A 90 3.43 4.28 8.89
CA HIS A 90 4.74 3.84 9.36
C HIS A 90 5.66 5.04 9.59
N VAL A 91 6.17 5.19 10.82
CA VAL A 91 6.97 6.34 11.25
C VAL A 91 8.27 5.89 11.92
N PRO A 92 9.32 6.73 11.94
CA PRO A 92 10.56 6.39 12.63
C PRO A 92 10.37 5.98 14.10
N PRO A 93 11.20 5.09 14.64
CA PRO A 93 11.12 4.66 16.04
C PRO A 93 11.15 5.81 17.06
N THR A 94 11.86 6.91 16.72
CA THR A 94 12.00 8.12 17.53
C THR A 94 10.88 9.15 17.32
N PHE A 95 9.82 8.78 16.61
CA PHE A 95 8.76 9.71 16.23
C PHE A 95 8.13 10.46 17.42
N THR A 96 7.93 9.76 18.52
CA THR A 96 7.36 10.37 19.74
C THR A 96 8.31 11.31 20.47
N ASP A 97 9.61 11.30 20.16
CA ASP A 97 10.56 12.27 20.70
C ASP A 97 10.36 13.65 20.07
N HIS A 98 9.93 13.68 18.81
CA HIS A 98 9.58 14.89 18.06
C HIS A 98 8.12 15.30 18.25
N PHE A 99 7.23 14.33 18.43
CA PHE A 99 5.78 14.53 18.58
C PHE A 99 5.24 13.76 19.81
N PRO A 100 5.50 14.24 21.04
CA PRO A 100 5.17 13.51 22.27
C PRO A 100 3.68 13.21 22.46
N GLU A 101 2.81 14.03 21.88
CA GLU A 101 1.35 13.87 21.99
C GLU A 101 0.74 12.97 20.93
N ALA A 102 1.55 12.52 19.94
CA ALA A 102 1.04 11.69 18.85
C ALA A 102 0.70 10.28 19.34
N LYS A 103 -0.46 9.78 18.92
CA LYS A 103 -0.86 8.41 19.18
C LYS A 103 -0.15 7.46 18.22
N VAL A 104 0.91 6.86 18.70
CA VAL A 104 1.69 5.86 17.98
C VAL A 104 1.50 4.50 18.64
N ARG A 105 1.04 3.53 17.87
CA ARG A 105 0.96 2.15 18.32
C ARG A 105 2.19 1.37 17.88
N LYS A 106 2.54 0.33 18.63
CA LYS A 106 3.57 -0.63 18.26
C LYS A 106 2.93 -1.88 17.69
N THR A 107 3.50 -2.38 16.60
CA THR A 107 3.09 -3.64 15.99
C THR A 107 4.32 -4.49 15.71
N SER A 108 4.17 -5.82 15.73
CA SER A 108 5.25 -6.76 15.39
C SER A 108 4.81 -7.67 14.26
N TRP A 109 5.76 -8.07 13.42
CA TRP A 109 5.54 -8.94 12.29
C TRP A 109 6.53 -10.10 12.30
N VAL A 110 6.02 -11.33 12.30
CA VAL A 110 6.78 -12.61 12.16
C VAL A 110 8.05 -12.69 13.01
N GLY A 111 8.01 -12.13 14.23
CA GLY A 111 9.15 -12.16 15.15
C GLY A 111 10.23 -11.10 14.91
N PHE A 112 10.00 -10.15 13.99
CA PHE A 112 10.82 -8.94 13.87
C PHE A 112 10.55 -7.97 15.03
N PRO A 113 11.48 -7.04 15.32
CA PRO A 113 11.24 -5.97 16.29
C PRO A 113 9.97 -5.18 15.97
N GLU A 114 9.37 -4.61 17.00
CA GLU A 114 8.19 -3.77 16.84
C GLU A 114 8.50 -2.51 16.03
N VAL A 115 7.55 -2.13 15.19
CA VAL A 115 7.55 -0.88 14.43
C VAL A 115 6.55 0.12 14.99
N SER A 116 6.72 1.37 14.65
CA SER A 116 5.87 2.49 15.07
C SER A 116 4.88 2.84 13.97
N ILE A 117 3.59 2.77 14.29
CA ILE A 117 2.51 3.15 13.38
C ILE A 117 1.74 4.32 13.98
N LEU A 118 1.75 5.45 13.31
CA LEU A 118 0.94 6.61 13.66
C LEU A 118 -0.54 6.29 13.41
N ASP A 119 -1.38 6.57 14.40
CA ASP A 119 -2.81 6.31 14.28
C ASP A 119 -3.42 7.19 13.16
N PRO A 120 -4.11 6.61 12.17
CA PRO A 120 -4.75 7.38 11.11
C PRO A 120 -5.83 8.38 11.58
N ASP A 121 -6.35 8.25 12.80
CA ASP A 121 -7.27 9.24 13.38
C ASP A 121 -6.59 10.55 13.79
N GLU A 122 -5.26 10.58 13.85
CA GLU A 122 -4.50 11.79 14.15
C GLU A 122 -4.49 12.77 12.96
N GLU A 123 -4.65 14.08 13.23
CA GLU A 123 -4.48 15.12 12.21
C GLU A 123 -3.07 15.09 11.58
N LEU A 124 -2.09 14.67 12.37
CA LEU A 124 -0.72 14.53 11.94
C LEU A 124 -0.55 13.48 10.84
N PHE A 125 -1.36 12.40 10.88
CA PHE A 125 -1.38 11.39 9.81
C PHE A 125 -1.77 12.01 8.46
N THR A 126 -2.86 12.75 8.43
CA THR A 126 -3.33 13.43 7.21
C THR A 126 -2.31 14.46 6.72
N ARG A 127 -1.71 15.22 7.64
CA ARG A 127 -0.67 16.20 7.32
C ARG A 127 0.57 15.54 6.70
N ILE A 128 1.07 14.47 7.30
CA ILE A 128 2.25 13.74 6.78
C ILE A 128 1.92 13.10 5.44
N GLY A 129 0.76 12.46 5.32
CA GLY A 129 0.30 11.87 4.07
C GLY A 129 0.24 12.88 2.93
N ARG A 130 -0.27 14.08 3.19
CA ARG A 130 -0.26 15.18 2.22
C ARG A 130 1.16 15.59 1.84
N MET A 131 2.04 15.85 2.82
CA MET A 131 3.44 16.22 2.56
C MET A 131 4.14 15.18 1.68
N PHE A 132 3.80 13.92 1.88
CA PHE A 132 4.33 12.80 1.15
C PHE A 132 3.90 12.82 -0.33
N ILE A 133 2.60 12.98 -0.59
CA ILE A 133 2.07 13.08 -1.97
C ILE A 133 2.57 14.34 -2.66
N ASP A 134 2.66 15.48 -1.96
CA ASP A 134 3.21 16.73 -2.49
C ASP A 134 4.65 16.55 -2.95
N GLU A 135 5.51 15.96 -2.09
CA GLU A 135 6.91 15.73 -2.40
C GLU A 135 7.10 14.70 -3.53
N GLN A 136 6.36 13.60 -3.49
CA GLN A 136 6.37 12.60 -4.55
C GLN A 136 5.94 13.18 -5.89
N SER A 137 4.89 14.00 -5.89
CA SER A 137 4.40 14.67 -7.09
C SER A 137 5.41 15.69 -7.65
N ARG A 138 6.14 16.37 -6.77
CA ARG A 138 7.22 17.29 -7.15
C ARG A 138 8.37 16.55 -7.82
N LEU A 139 8.75 15.36 -7.31
CA LEU A 139 9.85 14.57 -7.83
C LEU A 139 9.45 13.81 -9.12
N TYR A 140 8.32 13.17 -9.12
CA TYR A 140 7.97 12.15 -10.13
C TYR A 140 6.73 12.48 -10.97
N GLY A 141 6.02 13.55 -10.62
CA GLY A 141 4.68 13.81 -11.15
C GLY A 141 3.64 12.86 -10.55
N THR A 142 2.39 13.03 -10.94
CA THR A 142 1.31 12.14 -10.52
C THR A 142 0.60 11.48 -11.69
N ASN A 143 -0.01 10.33 -11.46
CA ASN A 143 -0.97 9.67 -12.31
C ASN A 143 -2.27 9.36 -11.54
N HIS A 144 -2.44 9.98 -10.39
CA HIS A 144 -3.63 9.91 -9.52
C HIS A 144 -3.94 8.52 -8.94
N LEU A 145 -3.03 7.55 -9.10
CA LEU A 145 -3.17 6.21 -8.53
C LEU A 145 -2.15 6.02 -7.40
N TYR A 146 -2.64 5.71 -6.21
CA TYR A 146 -1.80 5.55 -5.02
C TYR A 146 -2.09 4.25 -4.30
N SER A 147 -1.04 3.55 -3.85
CA SER A 147 -1.16 2.36 -3.01
C SER A 147 -0.91 2.70 -1.54
N ALA A 148 -1.76 2.20 -0.66
CA ALA A 148 -1.55 2.23 0.79
C ALA A 148 -2.12 0.96 1.40
N ASP A 149 -1.28 0.23 2.12
CA ASP A 149 -1.64 -1.04 2.75
C ASP A 149 -1.45 -0.92 4.26
N THR A 150 -2.23 -0.04 4.87
CA THR A 150 -2.12 0.35 6.28
C THR A 150 -2.26 -0.83 7.25
N PHE A 151 -2.94 -1.90 6.84
CA PHE A 151 -3.19 -3.09 7.65
C PHE A 151 -2.64 -4.37 7.01
N ASN A 152 -1.58 -4.28 6.24
CA ASN A 152 -0.96 -5.45 5.65
C ASN A 152 -0.28 -6.31 6.73
N GLU A 153 -0.88 -7.46 7.02
CA GLU A 153 -0.43 -8.37 8.09
C GLU A 153 -0.26 -7.69 9.47
N ASN A 154 -1.01 -6.64 9.67
CA ASN A 154 -1.12 -5.86 10.90
C ASN A 154 -2.60 -5.60 11.17
N LEU A 155 -3.06 -5.94 12.37
CA LEU A 155 -4.46 -5.72 12.71
C LEU A 155 -4.71 -4.29 13.21
N PRO A 156 -5.86 -3.69 12.86
CA PRO A 156 -6.37 -2.52 13.58
C PRO A 156 -6.55 -2.83 15.07
N PRO A 157 -6.55 -1.82 15.96
CA PRO A 157 -6.71 -2.04 17.39
C PRO A 157 -8.10 -2.56 17.79
N THR A 158 -9.08 -2.44 16.91
CA THR A 158 -10.46 -2.89 17.11
C THR A 158 -11.11 -3.26 15.79
N ASN A 159 -12.08 -4.18 15.83
CA ASN A 159 -12.92 -4.54 14.69
C ASN A 159 -14.27 -3.82 14.67
N ASP A 160 -14.40 -2.73 15.44
CA ASP A 160 -15.59 -1.87 15.39
C ASP A 160 -15.75 -1.23 14.00
N SER A 161 -16.91 -1.44 13.38
CA SER A 161 -17.19 -0.96 12.02
C SER A 161 -17.12 0.55 11.89
N THR A 162 -17.49 1.29 12.94
CA THR A 162 -17.42 2.76 12.93
C THR A 162 -15.96 3.22 12.89
N TYR A 163 -15.12 2.61 13.72
CA TYR A 163 -13.68 2.87 13.72
C TYR A 163 -13.06 2.54 12.35
N LEU A 164 -13.34 1.36 11.78
CA LEU A 164 -12.77 0.94 10.49
C LEU A 164 -13.19 1.86 9.34
N SER A 165 -14.45 2.31 9.33
CA SER A 165 -14.92 3.30 8.35
C SER A 165 -14.21 4.65 8.50
N GLN A 166 -14.03 5.14 9.73
CA GLN A 166 -13.31 6.39 9.98
C GLN A 166 -11.86 6.31 9.51
N ILE A 167 -11.15 5.26 9.86
CA ILE A 167 -9.76 5.05 9.48
C ILE A 167 -9.59 4.98 7.96
N SER A 168 -10.44 4.19 7.29
CA SER A 168 -10.40 4.10 5.82
C SER A 168 -10.59 5.46 5.16
N ARG A 169 -11.53 6.26 5.66
CA ARG A 169 -11.74 7.62 5.18
C ARG A 169 -10.52 8.51 5.40
N LYS A 170 -9.88 8.45 6.57
CA LYS A 170 -8.69 9.24 6.90
C LYS A 170 -7.50 8.88 6.00
N VAL A 171 -7.29 7.59 5.74
CA VAL A 171 -6.26 7.13 4.80
C VAL A 171 -6.52 7.71 3.41
N PHE A 172 -7.75 7.62 2.92
CA PHE A 172 -8.12 8.20 1.62
C PHE A 172 -8.03 9.74 1.61
N ASP A 173 -8.50 10.41 2.65
CA ASP A 173 -8.43 11.87 2.76
C ASP A 173 -6.98 12.37 2.74
N SER A 174 -6.02 11.63 3.32
CA SER A 174 -4.61 11.98 3.28
C SER A 174 -4.03 12.04 1.85
N MET A 175 -4.58 11.25 0.94
CA MET A 175 -4.23 11.30 -0.48
C MET A 175 -4.97 12.46 -1.18
N ARG A 176 -6.27 12.58 -0.91
CA ARG A 176 -7.16 13.52 -1.60
C ARG A 176 -6.88 14.98 -1.26
N GLU A 177 -6.33 15.27 -0.09
CA GLU A 177 -5.97 16.64 0.29
C GLU A 177 -4.87 17.23 -0.58
N SER A 178 -3.96 16.41 -1.09
CA SER A 178 -2.94 16.82 -2.05
C SER A 178 -3.40 16.64 -3.50
N ASP A 179 -4.07 15.53 -3.79
CA ASP A 179 -4.53 15.19 -5.13
C ASP A 179 -6.05 14.91 -5.14
N PRO A 180 -6.88 15.89 -5.52
CA PRO A 180 -8.34 15.71 -5.58
C PRO A 180 -8.81 14.59 -6.52
N GLU A 181 -7.98 14.18 -7.47
CA GLU A 181 -8.25 13.07 -8.39
C GLU A 181 -7.74 11.72 -7.87
N ALA A 182 -7.16 11.67 -6.67
CA ALA A 182 -6.60 10.45 -6.09
C ALA A 182 -7.56 9.27 -6.15
N THR A 183 -7.02 8.13 -6.55
CA THR A 183 -7.68 6.83 -6.49
C THR A 183 -6.79 5.89 -5.69
N TRP A 184 -7.35 5.28 -4.67
CA TRP A 184 -6.65 4.31 -3.83
C TRP A 184 -6.64 2.94 -4.50
N VAL A 185 -5.46 2.41 -4.78
CA VAL A 185 -5.25 1.02 -5.22
C VAL A 185 -4.85 0.21 -4.00
N MET A 186 -5.77 -0.59 -3.48
CA MET A 186 -5.64 -1.33 -2.23
C MET A 186 -5.44 -2.82 -2.50
N GLN A 187 -4.53 -3.45 -1.76
CA GLN A 187 -4.41 -4.91 -1.77
C GLN A 187 -5.53 -5.54 -0.94
N GLY A 188 -6.22 -6.53 -1.48
CA GLY A 188 -7.20 -7.33 -0.75
C GLY A 188 -6.58 -8.40 0.15
N TRP A 189 -5.25 -8.43 0.29
CA TRP A 189 -4.51 -9.44 1.06
C TRP A 189 -4.95 -9.55 2.51
N LEU A 190 -5.22 -8.43 3.16
CA LEU A 190 -5.68 -8.39 4.55
C LEU A 190 -6.94 -9.25 4.77
N PHE A 191 -7.88 -9.28 3.83
CA PHE A 191 -9.11 -10.05 3.93
C PHE A 191 -8.88 -11.56 3.83
N TYR A 192 -7.79 -11.98 3.23
CA TYR A 192 -7.37 -13.36 3.19
C TYR A 192 -6.53 -13.75 4.42
N HIS A 193 -5.51 -12.95 4.73
CA HIS A 193 -4.52 -13.25 5.77
C HIS A 193 -5.15 -13.27 7.16
N ASP A 194 -5.94 -12.26 7.46
CA ASP A 194 -6.56 -12.06 8.78
C ASP A 194 -8.08 -12.24 8.75
N ARG A 195 -8.56 -13.24 8.01
CA ARG A 195 -10.00 -13.52 7.80
C ARG A 195 -10.83 -13.73 9.06
N GLU A 196 -10.21 -14.05 10.19
CA GLU A 196 -10.89 -14.13 11.48
C GLU A 196 -11.25 -12.74 12.04
N PHE A 197 -10.45 -11.75 11.69
CA PHE A 197 -10.71 -10.35 12.04
C PHE A 197 -11.66 -9.68 11.03
N TRP A 198 -11.43 -9.92 9.73
CA TRP A 198 -12.14 -9.28 8.63
C TRP A 198 -13.39 -10.08 8.23
N GLY A 199 -14.44 -9.96 9.04
CA GLY A 199 -15.78 -10.45 8.64
C GLY A 199 -16.46 -9.49 7.67
N GLU A 200 -17.61 -9.91 7.13
CA GLU A 200 -18.39 -9.11 6.17
C GLU A 200 -18.67 -7.67 6.65
N PRO A 201 -19.12 -7.42 7.91
CA PRO A 201 -19.36 -6.06 8.39
C PRO A 201 -18.11 -5.18 8.45
N GLN A 202 -16.94 -5.76 8.73
CA GLN A 202 -15.66 -5.05 8.80
C GLN A 202 -15.18 -4.67 7.39
N ILE A 203 -15.31 -5.60 6.45
CA ILE A 203 -14.96 -5.37 5.04
C ILE A 203 -15.86 -4.29 4.44
N GLU A 204 -17.18 -4.40 4.62
CA GLU A 204 -18.15 -3.40 4.17
C GLU A 204 -17.81 -2.01 4.75
N ALA A 205 -17.56 -1.92 6.06
CA ALA A 205 -17.26 -0.66 6.73
C ALA A 205 -16.00 0.00 6.17
N LEU A 206 -14.95 -0.78 5.90
CA LEU A 206 -13.71 -0.29 5.33
C LEU A 206 -13.90 0.19 3.89
N LEU A 207 -14.59 -0.60 3.06
CA LEU A 207 -14.76 -0.29 1.64
C LEU A 207 -15.74 0.87 1.41
N ALA A 208 -16.88 0.89 2.11
CA ALA A 208 -17.91 1.91 1.94
C ALA A 208 -17.48 3.33 2.31
N ALA A 209 -16.39 3.45 3.07
CA ALA A 209 -15.86 4.76 3.48
C ALA A 209 -15.23 5.58 2.34
N VAL A 210 -14.86 4.93 1.25
CA VAL A 210 -14.25 5.56 0.06
C VAL A 210 -15.26 5.55 -1.09
N PRO A 211 -15.38 6.60 -1.92
CA PRO A 211 -16.26 6.58 -3.11
C PRO A 211 -15.92 5.43 -4.06
N ASP A 212 -16.95 4.89 -4.74
CA ASP A 212 -16.79 3.68 -5.57
C ASP A 212 -15.84 3.88 -6.75
N ASP A 213 -15.79 5.08 -7.30
CA ASP A 213 -14.91 5.44 -8.41
C ASP A 213 -13.49 5.86 -7.97
N ARG A 214 -13.22 5.80 -6.66
CA ARG A 214 -11.97 6.25 -6.05
C ARG A 214 -11.20 5.14 -5.35
N MET A 215 -11.59 3.90 -5.54
CA MET A 215 -10.87 2.73 -5.03
C MET A 215 -10.83 1.62 -6.07
N ILE A 216 -9.70 0.94 -6.16
CA ILE A 216 -9.52 -0.30 -6.93
C ILE A 216 -8.94 -1.33 -5.97
N VAL A 217 -9.58 -2.50 -5.88
CA VAL A 217 -9.10 -3.59 -5.01
C VAL A 217 -8.35 -4.62 -5.86
N LEU A 218 -7.15 -4.99 -5.41
CA LEU A 218 -6.38 -6.08 -6.02
C LEU A 218 -6.70 -7.38 -5.29
N ASP A 219 -7.39 -8.31 -5.93
CA ASP A 219 -7.59 -9.68 -5.40
C ASP A 219 -6.33 -10.50 -5.65
N LEU A 220 -5.35 -10.38 -4.75
CA LEU A 220 -3.95 -10.77 -5.02
C LEU A 220 -3.73 -12.25 -5.32
N TRP A 221 -4.52 -13.14 -4.78
CA TRP A 221 -4.29 -14.58 -4.89
C TRP A 221 -5.51 -15.31 -5.44
N SER A 222 -6.15 -14.71 -6.44
CA SER A 222 -7.39 -15.17 -7.03
C SER A 222 -7.33 -16.58 -7.61
N GLU A 223 -6.16 -17.00 -8.10
CA GLU A 223 -5.97 -18.35 -8.66
C GLU A 223 -6.05 -19.46 -7.62
N ARG A 224 -6.01 -19.11 -6.35
CA ARG A 224 -6.05 -20.06 -5.24
C ARG A 224 -7.12 -19.74 -4.20
N PHE A 225 -7.25 -18.49 -3.85
CA PHE A 225 -8.20 -17.99 -2.84
C PHE A 225 -8.91 -16.75 -3.37
N PRO A 226 -9.92 -16.90 -4.25
CA PRO A 226 -10.65 -15.79 -4.84
C PRO A 226 -11.56 -15.11 -3.79
N ILE A 227 -11.02 -14.11 -3.12
CA ILE A 227 -11.70 -13.36 -2.04
C ILE A 227 -12.90 -12.61 -2.56
N TRP A 228 -12.90 -12.17 -3.83
CA TRP A 228 -14.05 -11.53 -4.44
C TRP A 228 -15.35 -12.33 -4.31
N LYS A 229 -15.27 -13.67 -4.25
CA LYS A 229 -16.45 -14.55 -4.06
C LYS A 229 -17.04 -14.47 -2.65
N GLN A 230 -16.22 -14.08 -1.67
CA GLN A 230 -16.60 -14.01 -0.26
C GLN A 230 -17.00 -12.60 0.18
N THR A 231 -16.67 -11.61 -0.64
CA THR A 231 -16.86 -10.18 -0.35
C THR A 231 -17.89 -9.53 -1.27
N ASN A 232 -18.79 -10.33 -1.87
CA ASN A 232 -19.77 -9.82 -2.82
C ASN A 232 -19.10 -8.94 -3.92
N ALA A 233 -17.98 -9.41 -4.46
CA ALA A 233 -17.11 -8.66 -5.38
C ALA A 233 -16.74 -7.28 -4.80
N TYR A 234 -16.24 -7.28 -3.55
CA TYR A 234 -15.82 -6.08 -2.83
C TYR A 234 -16.93 -5.02 -2.73
N ASP A 235 -18.16 -5.48 -2.51
CA ASP A 235 -19.37 -4.65 -2.42
C ASP A 235 -19.56 -3.71 -3.61
N GLY A 236 -19.07 -4.14 -4.77
CA GLY A 236 -19.20 -3.41 -6.02
C GLY A 236 -18.08 -2.41 -6.30
N LYS A 237 -17.00 -2.38 -5.51
CA LYS A 237 -15.80 -1.63 -5.88
C LYS A 237 -15.19 -2.18 -7.18
N PRO A 238 -14.57 -1.34 -8.01
CA PRO A 238 -13.67 -1.83 -9.06
C PRO A 238 -12.60 -2.73 -8.48
N TRP A 239 -12.36 -3.87 -9.13
CA TRP A 239 -11.36 -4.81 -8.67
C TRP A 239 -10.62 -5.49 -9.82
N ILE A 240 -9.45 -6.03 -9.53
CA ILE A 240 -8.57 -6.71 -10.48
C ILE A 240 -8.31 -8.13 -10.00
N TRP A 241 -8.53 -9.10 -10.87
CA TRP A 241 -8.16 -10.49 -10.65
C TRP A 241 -6.65 -10.64 -10.77
N CYS A 242 -5.95 -10.95 -9.69
CA CYS A 242 -4.50 -11.03 -9.69
C CYS A 242 -4.02 -12.45 -9.37
N MET A 243 -3.00 -12.88 -10.09
CA MET A 243 -2.19 -14.04 -9.74
C MET A 243 -1.05 -13.58 -8.83
N LEU A 244 -0.81 -14.28 -7.73
CA LEU A 244 0.34 -14.04 -6.87
C LEU A 244 1.48 -15.00 -7.21
N HIS A 245 2.40 -14.53 -8.05
CA HIS A 245 3.44 -15.40 -8.62
C HIS A 245 4.59 -15.68 -7.67
N ASN A 246 5.26 -14.65 -7.17
CA ASN A 246 6.40 -14.79 -6.25
C ASN A 246 6.13 -13.99 -4.98
N PHE A 247 5.97 -14.69 -3.87
CA PHE A 247 5.81 -14.06 -2.57
C PHE A 247 6.51 -14.92 -1.52
N GLY A 248 6.92 -14.34 -0.42
CA GLY A 248 7.64 -14.95 0.70
C GLY A 248 7.97 -16.43 0.51
N GLN A 249 9.19 -16.84 0.39
CA GLN A 249 9.65 -18.22 0.16
C GLN A 249 9.15 -18.94 -1.12
N ASN A 250 8.18 -18.39 -1.84
CA ASN A 250 7.68 -18.97 -3.09
C ASN A 250 8.46 -18.43 -4.28
N ILE A 251 9.68 -18.93 -4.46
CA ILE A 251 10.64 -18.50 -5.48
C ILE A 251 10.60 -19.33 -6.77
N ASN A 252 9.68 -20.30 -6.85
CA ASN A 252 9.56 -21.21 -7.98
C ASN A 252 8.49 -20.72 -8.97
N LEU A 253 8.57 -21.21 -10.20
CA LEU A 253 7.47 -21.14 -11.16
C LEU A 253 6.35 -22.10 -10.73
N SER A 254 5.83 -21.89 -9.54
CA SER A 254 4.71 -22.62 -8.98
C SER A 254 3.43 -21.81 -9.16
N GLY A 255 2.36 -22.47 -9.45
CA GLY A 255 1.07 -21.82 -9.58
C GLY A 255 0.04 -22.77 -10.15
N ASN A 256 -1.23 -22.41 -10.07
CA ASN A 256 -2.30 -23.14 -10.69
C ASN A 256 -2.51 -22.66 -12.14
N ALA A 257 -1.69 -23.15 -13.07
CA ALA A 257 -1.76 -22.75 -14.47
C ALA A 257 -3.17 -22.93 -15.08
N ARG A 258 -3.94 -23.90 -14.60
CA ARG A 258 -5.33 -24.12 -15.05
C ARG A 258 -6.24 -22.97 -14.60
N SER A 259 -6.16 -22.57 -13.33
CA SER A 259 -6.91 -21.41 -12.82
C SER A 259 -6.51 -20.14 -13.54
N VAL A 260 -5.22 -19.88 -13.70
CA VAL A 260 -4.73 -18.69 -14.40
C VAL A 260 -5.25 -18.62 -15.85
N ALA A 261 -5.33 -19.77 -16.52
CA ALA A 261 -5.81 -19.83 -17.90
C ALA A 261 -7.33 -19.65 -18.05
N ASN A 262 -8.11 -20.07 -17.06
CA ASN A 262 -9.57 -20.17 -17.22
C ASN A 262 -10.37 -19.23 -16.28
N ASP A 263 -9.91 -19.03 -15.03
CA ASP A 263 -10.72 -18.36 -14.01
C ASP A 263 -10.94 -16.85 -14.29
N PRO A 264 -9.98 -16.10 -14.86
CA PRO A 264 -10.24 -14.71 -15.26
C PRO A 264 -11.36 -14.59 -16.31
N ALA A 265 -11.37 -15.47 -17.31
CA ALA A 265 -12.42 -15.49 -18.31
C ALA A 265 -13.76 -15.93 -17.71
N ALA A 266 -13.75 -16.91 -16.82
CA ALA A 266 -14.94 -17.34 -16.09
C ALA A 266 -15.50 -16.20 -15.22
N ALA A 267 -14.65 -15.50 -14.48
CA ALA A 267 -15.05 -14.35 -13.67
C ALA A 267 -15.64 -13.22 -14.51
N LEU A 268 -15.09 -12.95 -15.70
CA LEU A 268 -15.62 -11.93 -16.60
C LEU A 268 -17.08 -12.19 -17.02
N HIS A 269 -17.47 -13.47 -17.09
CA HIS A 269 -18.81 -13.89 -17.47
C HIS A 269 -19.72 -14.20 -16.26
N ASP A 270 -19.19 -14.12 -15.05
CA ASP A 270 -19.95 -14.34 -13.82
C ASP A 270 -20.68 -13.06 -13.41
N PRO A 271 -22.04 -13.06 -13.35
CA PRO A 271 -22.79 -11.89 -12.88
C PRO A 271 -22.41 -11.43 -11.45
N ALA A 272 -21.88 -12.34 -10.62
CA ALA A 272 -21.44 -12.03 -9.27
C ALA A 272 -20.11 -11.26 -9.23
N ALA A 273 -19.31 -11.35 -10.29
CA ALA A 273 -18.00 -10.67 -10.39
C ALA A 273 -18.14 -9.20 -10.86
N ARG A 274 -19.11 -8.50 -10.32
CA ARG A 274 -19.41 -7.11 -10.67
C ARG A 274 -18.16 -6.24 -10.61
N ASN A 275 -18.04 -5.30 -11.55
CA ASN A 275 -16.93 -4.32 -11.60
C ASN A 275 -15.51 -4.92 -11.69
N LEU A 276 -15.38 -6.18 -12.15
CA LEU A 276 -14.08 -6.68 -12.59
C LEU A 276 -13.52 -5.79 -13.71
N ARG A 277 -12.31 -5.27 -13.53
CA ARG A 277 -11.67 -4.30 -14.44
C ARG A 277 -10.52 -4.88 -15.24
N GLY A 278 -9.95 -5.99 -14.81
CA GLY A 278 -8.81 -6.57 -15.49
C GLY A 278 -8.18 -7.73 -14.75
N ILE A 279 -7.03 -8.13 -15.26
CA ILE A 279 -6.17 -9.16 -14.68
C ILE A 279 -4.80 -8.56 -14.36
N GLY A 280 -4.14 -9.10 -13.34
CA GLY A 280 -2.82 -8.65 -12.87
C GLY A 280 -1.94 -9.80 -12.39
N LEU A 281 -0.68 -9.45 -12.15
CA LEU A 281 0.36 -10.30 -11.56
C LEU A 281 0.91 -9.63 -10.31
#